data_9fcec9b3c4a32feacbdb5a8fbb7122ea
#
_entry.id   9fcec9b3c4a32feacbdb5a8fbb7122ea
#
_cell.length_a   1.000
_cell.length_b   1.000
_cell.length_c   1.000
_cell.angle_alpha   90.00
_cell.angle_beta   90.00
_cell.angle_gamma   90.00
#
_symmetry.space_group_name_H-M   'P 1'
#
loop_
_entity.id
_entity.type
_entity.pdbx_description
1 polymer ?
#
loop_
_entity_poly.entity_id
_entity_poly.type
_entity_poly.pdbx_seq_one_letter_code
_entity_poly.pdbx_strand_id
1 'polypeptide(L)'
;MKATLCHGIDLVEIDRLRSIVEENPAFEEGVFTEEERTYCRRHADPWPHFAARFAAKEAVLKALGRGLSTEGPDAALLDIEVVRAEGAPRLRIYGTIARTARLLRLAEPVVSLTHAGGLAMASVVWPFLPEEAS
;
A
#
# COMPACT_ATOMS: atom_id res chain seq x y z
N MET A 1 -27.19 -1.54 8.46
CA MET A 1 -26.19 -0.64 9.07
C MET A 1 -25.16 -0.28 8.03
N LYS A 2 -24.90 0.99 7.82
CA LYS A 2 -23.86 1.43 6.88
C LYS A 2 -22.49 1.22 7.50
N ALA A 3 -21.54 0.74 6.71
CA ALA A 3 -20.16 0.67 7.14
C ALA A 3 -19.61 2.08 7.39
N THR A 4 -18.79 2.25 8.41
CA THR A 4 -18.17 3.54 8.76
C THR A 4 -16.74 3.65 8.22
N LEU A 5 -16.16 2.53 7.82
CA LEU A 5 -14.80 2.49 7.28
C LEU A 5 -14.60 1.27 6.40
N CYS A 6 -13.56 1.36 5.58
CA CYS A 6 -13.00 0.20 4.87
C CYS A 6 -11.71 -0.21 5.59
N HIS A 7 -11.40 -1.48 5.58
CA HIS A 7 -10.19 -2.00 6.21
C HIS A 7 -9.53 -3.03 5.30
N GLY A 8 -8.22 -2.97 5.24
CA GLY A 8 -7.41 -3.96 4.54
C GLY A 8 -6.19 -4.31 5.36
N ILE A 9 -5.77 -5.56 5.25
CA ILE A 9 -4.57 -6.06 5.92
C ILE A 9 -3.85 -6.99 4.97
N ASP A 10 -2.53 -6.95 4.98
CA ASP A 10 -1.73 -7.83 4.14
C ASP A 10 -0.46 -8.25 4.84
N LEU A 11 -0.01 -9.47 4.55
CA LEU A 11 1.17 -10.09 5.12
C LEU A 11 2.06 -10.57 3.97
N VAL A 12 3.34 -10.19 4.00
CA VAL A 12 4.30 -10.48 2.93
C VAL A 12 5.53 -11.18 3.50
N GLU A 13 5.93 -12.28 2.89
CA GLU A 13 7.22 -12.89 3.19
C GLU A 13 8.33 -12.07 2.55
N ILE A 14 9.24 -11.57 3.37
CA ILE A 14 10.30 -10.64 2.92
C ILE A 14 11.20 -11.32 1.89
N ASP A 15 11.65 -12.55 2.16
CA ASP A 15 12.54 -13.27 1.24
C ASP A 15 11.88 -13.57 -0.10
N ARG A 16 10.59 -13.85 -0.10
CA ARG A 16 9.85 -14.09 -1.33
C ARG A 16 9.78 -12.84 -2.19
N LEU A 17 9.50 -11.69 -1.58
CA LEU A 17 9.48 -10.44 -2.33
C LEU A 17 10.86 -10.11 -2.90
N ARG A 18 11.91 -10.31 -2.09
CA ARG A 18 13.28 -10.13 -2.55
C ARG A 18 13.56 -10.95 -3.79
N SER A 19 13.21 -12.24 -3.78
CA SER A 19 13.42 -13.12 -4.93
C SER A 19 12.67 -12.63 -6.17
N ILE A 20 11.43 -12.18 -6.01
CA ILE A 20 10.64 -11.65 -7.13
C ILE A 20 11.32 -10.44 -7.74
N VAL A 21 11.77 -9.50 -6.92
CA VAL A 21 12.42 -8.28 -7.39
C VAL A 21 13.76 -8.58 -8.06
N GLU A 22 14.57 -9.46 -7.44
CA GLU A 22 15.88 -9.81 -7.99
C GLU A 22 15.77 -10.56 -9.32
N GLU A 23 14.77 -11.41 -9.48
CA GLU A 23 14.55 -12.18 -10.70
C GLU A 23 13.84 -11.38 -11.80
N ASN A 24 13.15 -10.30 -11.40
CA ASN A 24 12.37 -9.51 -12.34
C ASN A 24 12.51 -8.02 -12.03
N PRO A 25 13.58 -7.37 -12.52
CA PRO A 25 13.82 -5.94 -12.23
C PRO A 25 12.66 -5.03 -12.63
N ALA A 26 11.91 -5.38 -13.66
CA ALA A 26 10.75 -4.60 -14.10
C ALA A 26 9.66 -4.55 -13.03
N PHE A 27 9.60 -5.54 -12.15
CA PHE A 27 8.65 -5.55 -11.05
C PHE A 27 8.88 -4.38 -10.08
N GLU A 28 10.14 -4.09 -9.75
CA GLU A 28 10.45 -2.99 -8.84
C GLU A 28 9.93 -1.65 -9.40
N GLU A 29 10.20 -1.36 -10.66
CA GLU A 29 9.75 -0.12 -11.29
C GLU A 29 8.24 -0.07 -11.52
N GLY A 30 7.61 -1.22 -11.73
CA GLY A 30 6.17 -1.30 -11.98
C GLY A 30 5.32 -1.23 -10.71
N VAL A 31 5.92 -1.41 -9.56
CA VAL A 31 5.19 -1.49 -8.28
C VAL A 31 5.53 -0.33 -7.35
N PHE A 32 6.80 0.09 -7.31
CA PHE A 32 7.28 1.10 -6.37
C PHE A 32 7.63 2.39 -7.10
N THR A 33 7.21 3.51 -6.52
CA THR A 33 7.56 4.83 -7.06
C THR A 33 9.05 5.09 -6.87
N GLU A 34 9.58 6.06 -7.60
CA GLU A 34 10.98 6.45 -7.46
C GLU A 34 11.32 6.84 -6.01
N GLU A 35 10.45 7.59 -5.35
CA GLU A 35 10.66 7.98 -3.96
C GLU A 35 10.69 6.76 -3.02
N GLU A 36 9.80 5.80 -3.23
CA GLU A 36 9.80 4.57 -2.45
C GLU A 36 11.08 3.77 -2.65
N ARG A 37 11.52 3.64 -3.89
CA ARG A 37 12.75 2.92 -4.23
C ARG A 37 13.98 3.60 -3.60
N THR A 38 14.06 4.92 -3.71
CA THR A 38 15.15 5.69 -3.12
C THR A 38 15.20 5.52 -1.61
N TYR A 39 14.05 5.61 -0.95
CA TYR A 39 13.96 5.43 0.50
C TYR A 39 14.41 4.03 0.92
N CYS A 40 13.89 3.01 0.28
CA CYS A 40 14.22 1.62 0.64
C CYS A 40 15.71 1.33 0.44
N ARG A 41 16.28 1.81 -0.67
CA ARG A 41 17.68 1.55 -1.02
C ARG A 41 18.69 2.28 -0.13
N ARG A 42 18.27 3.26 0.67
CA ARG A 42 19.12 3.90 1.66
C ARG A 42 19.49 3.00 2.83
N HIS A 43 18.73 1.95 3.06
CA HIS A 43 18.94 1.04 4.19
C HIS A 43 19.92 -0.06 3.81
N ALA A 44 20.70 -0.51 4.79
CA ALA A 44 21.66 -1.61 4.58
C ALA A 44 20.93 -2.87 4.12
N ASP A 45 19.76 -3.14 4.71
CA ASP A 45 18.85 -4.18 4.26
C ASP A 45 17.55 -3.52 3.77
N PRO A 46 17.38 -3.35 2.46
CA PRO A 46 16.21 -2.68 1.93
C PRO A 46 14.93 -3.53 1.93
N TRP A 47 15.08 -4.85 2.04
CA TRP A 47 13.98 -5.78 1.78
C TRP A 47 12.81 -5.71 2.75
N PRO A 48 13.02 -5.55 4.08
CA PRO A 48 11.90 -5.31 4.97
C PRO A 48 11.11 -4.06 4.61
N HIS A 49 11.80 -3.02 4.13
CA HIS A 49 11.16 -1.77 3.73
C HIS A 49 10.34 -1.91 2.45
N PHE A 50 10.88 -2.61 1.45
CA PHE A 50 10.12 -2.93 0.24
C PHE A 50 8.91 -3.80 0.56
N ALA A 51 9.09 -4.82 1.37
CA ALA A 51 8.01 -5.74 1.72
C ALA A 51 6.88 -5.03 2.47
N ALA A 52 7.21 -4.15 3.42
CA ALA A 52 6.22 -3.39 4.16
C ALA A 52 5.42 -2.46 3.22
N ARG A 53 6.08 -1.83 2.27
CA ARG A 53 5.42 -0.96 1.29
C ARG A 53 4.55 -1.75 0.33
N PHE A 54 5.02 -2.89 -0.11
CA PHE A 54 4.21 -3.78 -0.94
C PHE A 54 2.96 -4.23 -0.18
N ALA A 55 3.12 -4.63 1.09
CA ALA A 55 1.99 -5.01 1.93
C ALA A 55 0.98 -3.85 2.08
N ALA A 56 1.47 -2.62 2.22
CA ALA A 56 0.59 -1.44 2.33
C ALA A 56 -0.23 -1.24 1.06
N LYS A 57 0.38 -1.39 -0.11
CA LYS A 57 -0.31 -1.25 -1.39
C LYS A 57 -1.40 -2.31 -1.55
N GLU A 58 -1.07 -3.57 -1.22
CA GLU A 58 -2.05 -4.65 -1.25
C GLU A 58 -3.18 -4.43 -0.25
N ALA A 59 -2.85 -3.93 0.94
CA ALA A 59 -3.85 -3.63 1.97
C ALA A 59 -4.83 -2.54 1.51
N VAL A 60 -4.34 -1.54 0.77
CA VAL A 60 -5.22 -0.52 0.17
C VAL A 60 -6.20 -1.16 -0.81
N LEU A 61 -5.71 -2.04 -1.68
CA LEU A 61 -6.57 -2.72 -2.66
C LEU A 61 -7.60 -3.60 -1.96
N LYS A 62 -7.21 -4.29 -0.90
CA LYS A 62 -8.13 -5.10 -0.10
C LYS A 62 -9.19 -4.23 0.59
N ALA A 63 -8.80 -3.06 1.10
CA ALA A 63 -9.74 -2.14 1.71
C ALA A 63 -10.81 -1.69 0.70
N LEU A 64 -10.44 -1.56 -0.58
CA LEU A 64 -11.36 -1.23 -1.65
C LEU A 64 -12.10 -2.45 -2.21
N GLY A 65 -11.87 -3.64 -1.65
CA GLY A 65 -12.47 -4.87 -2.13
C GLY A 65 -11.82 -5.43 -3.40
N ARG A 66 -10.61 -4.97 -3.72
CA ARG A 66 -9.93 -5.33 -4.96
C ARG A 66 -8.70 -6.21 -4.71
N GLY A 67 -8.67 -7.12 -3.88
CA GLY A 67 -7.49 -7.97 -3.62
C GLY A 67 -6.66 -8.26 -4.89
N LEU A 68 -5.56 -8.98 -4.80
CA LEU A 68 -4.76 -9.36 -5.97
C LEU A 68 -5.68 -9.82 -7.08
N SER A 69 -5.93 -8.94 -8.03
CA SER A 69 -6.72 -9.32 -9.17
C SER A 69 -5.88 -10.26 -10.03
N THR A 70 -6.52 -11.21 -10.67
CA THR A 70 -5.90 -12.12 -11.60
C THR A 70 -5.29 -11.43 -12.83
N GLU A 71 -5.37 -10.12 -12.89
CA GLU A 71 -4.91 -9.33 -14.02
C GLU A 71 -3.46 -8.82 -13.90
N GLY A 72 -2.71 -9.33 -12.93
CA GLY A 72 -1.30 -8.99 -12.76
C GLY A 72 -1.05 -7.71 -11.96
N PRO A 73 0.24 -7.34 -11.74
CA PRO A 73 0.57 -6.10 -11.04
C PRO A 73 0.03 -4.95 -11.86
N ASP A 74 -1.08 -4.45 -11.41
CA ASP A 74 -1.81 -3.38 -12.05
C ASP A 74 -1.03 -2.08 -11.87
N ALA A 75 -1.08 -1.21 -12.85
CA ALA A 75 -0.60 0.17 -12.74
C ALA A 75 -1.16 0.87 -11.49
N ALA A 76 -2.26 0.36 -10.95
CA ALA A 76 -2.85 0.84 -9.71
C ALA A 76 -1.88 0.82 -8.51
N LEU A 77 -0.89 -0.07 -8.50
CA LEU A 77 0.08 -0.11 -7.40
C LEU A 77 0.97 1.13 -7.35
N LEU A 78 1.24 1.75 -8.51
CA LEU A 78 1.97 3.02 -8.56
C LEU A 78 1.11 4.21 -8.14
N ASP A 79 -0.21 4.05 -8.13
CA ASP A 79 -1.14 5.07 -7.66
C ASP A 79 -1.25 5.11 -6.13
N ILE A 80 -0.55 4.22 -5.45
CA ILE A 80 -0.49 4.13 -4.00
C ILE A 80 0.97 4.30 -3.58
N GLU A 81 1.28 5.38 -2.88
CA GLU A 81 2.64 5.66 -2.46
C GLU A 81 2.73 5.76 -0.94
N VAL A 82 3.68 5.03 -0.36
CA VAL A 82 3.97 5.12 1.07
C VAL A 82 5.06 6.17 1.25
N VAL A 83 4.75 7.22 2.00
CA VAL A 83 5.67 8.33 2.23
C VAL A 83 6.08 8.32 3.71
N ARG A 84 7.38 8.41 3.95
CA ARG A 84 7.86 8.58 5.31
C ARG A 84 7.68 10.02 5.73
N ALA A 85 6.80 10.24 6.72
CA ALA A 85 6.60 11.55 7.31
C ALA A 85 7.17 11.53 8.73
N GLU A 86 7.33 12.69 9.36
CA GLU A 86 7.70 12.75 10.76
C GLU A 86 6.71 11.93 11.59
N GLY A 87 7.21 10.95 12.33
CA GLY A 87 6.40 10.08 13.17
C GLY A 87 5.96 8.82 12.44
N ALA A 88 4.82 8.86 11.75
CA ALA A 88 4.23 7.68 11.12
C ALA A 88 4.30 7.76 9.60
N PRO A 89 4.34 6.62 8.90
CA PRO A 89 4.20 6.62 7.45
C PRO A 89 2.81 7.13 7.04
N ARG A 90 2.74 7.72 5.84
CA ARG A 90 1.50 8.23 5.28
C ARG A 90 1.31 7.66 3.89
N LEU A 91 0.07 7.62 3.44
CA LEU A 91 -0.27 7.19 2.09
C LEU A 91 -0.62 8.40 1.23
N ARG A 92 -0.04 8.45 0.03
CA ARG A 92 -0.47 9.36 -1.03
C ARG A 92 -1.16 8.53 -2.08
N ILE A 93 -2.33 8.97 -2.49
CA ILE A 93 -3.19 8.23 -3.40
C ILE A 93 -3.37 9.06 -4.67
N TYR A 94 -3.16 8.42 -5.81
CA TYR A 94 -3.20 9.07 -7.13
C TYR A 94 -4.13 8.32 -8.07
N GLY A 95 -4.37 8.89 -9.21
CA GLY A 95 -4.96 8.25 -10.38
C GLY A 95 -6.27 7.51 -10.14
N THR A 96 -6.33 6.28 -10.61
CA THR A 96 -7.54 5.46 -10.53
C THR A 96 -7.97 5.19 -9.09
N ILE A 97 -6.98 4.97 -8.20
CA ILE A 97 -7.28 4.72 -6.79
C ILE A 97 -7.89 5.97 -6.14
N ALA A 98 -7.36 7.15 -6.43
CA ALA A 98 -7.92 8.41 -5.93
C ALA A 98 -9.34 8.63 -6.44
N ARG A 99 -9.59 8.30 -7.71
CA ARG A 99 -10.92 8.42 -8.29
C ARG A 99 -11.91 7.49 -7.61
N THR A 100 -11.52 6.24 -7.39
CA THR A 100 -12.35 5.27 -6.67
C THR A 100 -12.68 5.77 -5.27
N ALA A 101 -11.68 6.29 -4.57
CA ALA A 101 -11.87 6.83 -3.22
C ALA A 101 -12.90 7.97 -3.20
N ARG A 102 -12.82 8.87 -4.18
CA ARG A 102 -13.79 9.97 -4.29
C ARG A 102 -15.20 9.46 -4.57
N LEU A 103 -15.33 8.49 -5.46
CA LEU A 103 -16.64 7.91 -5.78
C LEU A 103 -17.27 7.21 -4.58
N LEU A 104 -16.45 6.57 -3.76
CA LEU A 104 -16.91 5.90 -2.54
C LEU A 104 -17.02 6.86 -1.35
N ARG A 105 -16.65 8.12 -1.52
CA ARG A 105 -16.67 9.15 -0.47
C ARG A 105 -15.79 8.78 0.72
N LEU A 106 -14.59 8.29 0.42
CA LEU A 106 -13.59 7.96 1.45
C LEU A 106 -12.81 9.21 1.85
N ALA A 107 -12.46 9.29 3.11
CA ALA A 107 -11.62 10.34 3.68
C ALA A 107 -10.14 10.01 3.43
N GLU A 108 -9.22 10.40 4.31
CA GLU A 108 -7.83 10.02 4.18
C GLU A 108 -7.58 8.63 4.77
N PRO A 109 -6.83 7.76 4.06
CA PRO A 109 -6.48 6.46 4.62
C PRO A 109 -5.39 6.60 5.68
N VAL A 110 -5.44 5.69 6.66
CA VAL A 110 -4.44 5.59 7.72
C VAL A 110 -3.74 4.24 7.56
N VAL A 111 -2.41 4.23 7.62
CA VAL A 111 -1.62 3.01 7.45
C VAL A 111 -0.74 2.76 8.67
N SER A 112 -0.60 1.49 9.02
CA SER A 112 0.36 1.03 10.01
C SER A 112 1.18 -0.09 9.40
N LEU A 113 2.50 -0.04 9.61
CA LEU A 113 3.44 -1.02 9.06
C LEU A 113 4.21 -1.66 10.20
N THR A 114 4.48 -2.95 10.05
CA THR A 114 5.35 -3.67 10.99
C THR A 114 6.07 -4.80 10.27
N HIS A 115 7.20 -5.25 10.83
CA HIS A 115 7.86 -6.46 10.34
C HIS A 115 8.56 -7.17 11.49
N ALA A 116 8.60 -8.49 11.42
CA ALA A 116 9.27 -9.35 12.38
C ALA A 116 9.34 -10.76 11.81
N GLY A 117 10.39 -11.49 12.15
CA GLY A 117 10.49 -12.92 11.82
C GLY A 117 10.40 -13.24 10.34
N GLY A 118 10.97 -12.38 9.48
CA GLY A 118 10.91 -12.60 8.04
C GLY A 118 9.61 -12.22 7.37
N LEU A 119 8.69 -11.60 8.11
CA LEU A 119 7.39 -11.17 7.61
C LEU A 119 7.23 -9.66 7.73
N ALA A 120 6.55 -9.05 6.78
CA ALA A 120 6.14 -7.65 6.85
C ALA A 120 4.61 -7.61 6.76
N MET A 121 4.01 -6.70 7.50
CA MET A 121 2.57 -6.57 7.56
C MET A 121 2.15 -5.11 7.46
N ALA A 122 1.03 -4.87 6.81
CA ALA A 122 0.41 -3.55 6.75
C ALA A 122 -1.06 -3.64 7.08
N SER A 123 -1.54 -2.63 7.79
CA SER A 123 -2.95 -2.45 8.08
C SER A 123 -3.36 -1.09 7.55
N VAL A 124 -4.46 -1.04 6.80
CA VAL A 124 -5.01 0.20 6.27
C VAL A 124 -6.43 0.35 6.76
N VAL A 125 -6.70 1.48 7.39
CA VAL A 125 -8.04 1.87 7.80
C VAL A 125 -8.41 3.09 6.97
N TRP A 126 -9.55 3.01 6.28
CA TRP A 126 -9.97 4.07 5.39
C TRP A 126 -11.41 4.47 5.73
N PRO A 127 -11.59 5.52 6.52
CA PRO A 127 -12.94 5.93 6.93
C PRO A 127 -13.68 6.62 5.79
N PHE A 128 -15.00 6.52 5.81
CA PHE A 128 -15.84 7.32 4.93
C PHE A 128 -15.92 8.75 5.43
N LEU A 129 -16.12 9.68 4.51
CA LEU A 129 -16.39 11.07 4.88
C LEU A 129 -17.68 11.14 5.69
N PRO A 130 -17.80 12.11 6.62
CA PRO A 130 -19.04 12.32 7.32
C PRO A 130 -20.18 12.62 6.35
N GLU A 131 -21.42 12.20 6.72
CA GLU A 131 -22.58 12.56 5.92
C GLU A 131 -22.76 14.07 5.97
N GLU A 132 -23.07 14.66 4.80
CA GLU A 132 -23.35 16.08 4.74
C GLU A 132 -24.66 16.37 5.49
N ALA A 133 -24.64 17.45 6.29
CA ALA A 133 -25.85 17.92 6.95
C ALA A 133 -26.85 18.36 5.87
N SER A 134 -28.03 17.75 5.87
CA SER A 134 -29.09 18.10 4.93
C SER A 134 -29.71 19.46 5.26
#